data_a83ca06899447ba85075ea1e373cc749
#
_entry.id   a83ca06899447ba85075ea1e373cc749
#
_cell.length_a   1.000
_cell.length_b   1.000
_cell.length_c   1.000
_cell.angle_alpha   90.00
_cell.angle_beta   90.00
_cell.angle_gamma   90.00
#
_symmetry.space_group_name_H-M   'P 1'
#
loop_
_entity.id
_entity.type
_entity.pdbx_description
1 polymer ?
#
loop_
_entity_poly.entity_id
_entity_poly.type
_entity_poly.pdbx_seq_one_letter_code
_entity_poly.pdbx_strand_id
1 'polypeptide(L)'
;MAAAALALSAAAAPAPTSRPNILFAIADDWGRHAGAYGTRWVKTPAFDRVAQAGLLFTEAYTPNAKCAPSRACILTGRNSWQLKEAANHIPYFPAEFKGWGEALAEHGWFVGHTLKGWGPGVAKDAQGKPRQLTGKAFNARKAKPPTGEISNNDYAGNFEDFLAAAPTNAPWCFWYGAIEPHRGYEFGSGVAKGGKKLSDIDRVPAYWPDNETVRNDMLDYAFEVEHFDRHLGRMLATLEQRGLLTNTLVVVTADHGMPFPRVKGNTYQAANRVPFAVMWPRGIVRPGRVIDDFVSFVDLAPTFIELAGVPWSQTGMAETTGRSLTDIFRSEKSGRVNPARDFVLLGRERTDIGRPNDAGFPIRAIVKDGWMYIRNFEPSRWPAGNPETGYLDCDGGATKSFVLEAHRKQAGDPFWALCFGMRPAEELYDLASDPDCVRNRAGDNATATTRAALQDRLFAELRRQGDPRMAGQGDVFDKYPHANTGHVGFYEKYLRGERPRTGWINDSDIEKAPPGKTP
;
A
#
# COMPACT_ATOMS: atom_id res chain seq x y z
N MET A 1 -13.04 -35.48 52.74
CA MET A 1 -11.91 -35.51 51.76
C MET A 1 -12.12 -34.36 50.79
N ALA A 2 -11.32 -33.30 50.95
CA ALA A 2 -11.38 -32.10 50.09
C ALA A 2 -10.29 -32.23 49.05
N ALA A 3 -10.65 -32.23 47.75
CA ALA A 3 -9.72 -32.25 46.64
C ALA A 3 -9.29 -30.81 46.34
N ALA A 4 -8.01 -30.53 46.55
CA ALA A 4 -7.40 -29.25 46.16
C ALA A 4 -7.08 -29.30 44.67
N ALA A 5 -7.72 -28.43 43.88
CA ALA A 5 -7.39 -28.19 42.47
C ALA A 5 -6.15 -27.27 42.37
N LEU A 6 -5.02 -27.80 41.94
CA LEU A 6 -3.87 -26.99 41.54
C LEU A 6 -4.16 -26.29 40.22
N ALA A 7 -4.30 -24.98 40.26
CA ALA A 7 -4.32 -24.15 39.07
C ALA A 7 -2.85 -23.96 38.59
N LEU A 8 -2.46 -24.61 37.49
CA LEU A 8 -1.22 -24.29 36.79
C LEU A 8 -1.38 -22.90 36.13
N SER A 9 -0.73 -21.92 36.70
CA SER A 9 -0.50 -20.62 36.06
C SER A 9 0.51 -20.81 34.94
N ALA A 10 0.07 -20.68 33.69
CA ALA A 10 0.97 -20.61 32.55
C ALA A 10 1.79 -19.33 32.66
N ALA A 11 3.07 -19.46 32.99
CA ALA A 11 3.99 -18.33 32.98
C ALA A 11 4.14 -17.81 31.55
N ALA A 12 3.83 -16.54 31.35
CA ALA A 12 4.10 -15.86 30.09
C ALA A 12 5.61 -15.94 29.79
N ALA A 13 5.96 -16.31 28.56
CA ALA A 13 7.36 -16.35 28.15
C ALA A 13 8.01 -14.97 28.37
N PRO A 14 9.23 -14.88 28.91
CA PRO A 14 9.88 -13.61 29.17
C PRO A 14 10.03 -12.83 27.85
N ALA A 15 9.74 -11.54 27.89
CA ALA A 15 9.96 -10.63 26.77
C ALA A 15 11.45 -10.71 26.34
N PRO A 16 11.75 -10.70 25.02
CA PRO A 16 13.13 -10.78 24.57
C PRO A 16 13.94 -9.62 25.15
N THR A 17 15.06 -9.96 25.78
CA THR A 17 15.93 -9.03 26.51
C THR A 17 16.73 -8.07 25.61
N SER A 18 16.64 -8.22 24.28
CA SER A 18 17.33 -7.37 23.30
C SER A 18 16.35 -6.79 22.28
N ARG A 19 16.45 -5.49 22.03
CA ARG A 19 15.74 -4.81 20.95
C ARG A 19 16.08 -5.46 19.60
N PRO A 20 15.12 -5.88 18.76
CA PRO A 20 15.44 -6.46 17.46
C PRO A 20 15.92 -5.39 16.49
N ASN A 21 16.79 -5.76 15.56
CA ASN A 21 16.93 -4.96 14.34
C ASN A 21 15.66 -5.08 13.48
N ILE A 22 15.42 -4.11 12.61
CA ILE A 22 14.25 -4.10 11.74
C ILE A 22 14.69 -3.97 10.27
N LEU A 23 14.36 -4.97 9.45
CA LEU A 23 14.38 -4.87 8.00
C LEU A 23 12.93 -4.74 7.53
N PHE A 24 12.53 -3.51 7.16
CA PHE A 24 11.22 -3.22 6.59
C PHE A 24 11.33 -3.13 5.07
N ALA A 25 10.95 -4.21 4.38
CA ALA A 25 10.99 -4.31 2.92
C ALA A 25 9.60 -3.99 2.35
N ILE A 26 9.51 -2.87 1.63
CA ILE A 26 8.27 -2.38 1.05
C ILE A 26 8.45 -2.15 -0.45
N ALA A 27 7.74 -2.94 -1.26
CA ALA A 27 7.63 -2.73 -2.70
C ALA A 27 6.69 -1.56 -3.00
N ASP A 28 6.82 -0.97 -4.17
CA ASP A 28 5.93 0.08 -4.67
C ASP A 28 4.94 -0.54 -5.66
N ASP A 29 3.63 -0.48 -5.39
CA ASP A 29 2.58 -0.99 -6.29
C ASP A 29 2.49 -2.53 -6.41
N TRP A 30 2.79 -3.30 -5.38
CA TRP A 30 2.71 -4.77 -5.45
C TRP A 30 1.40 -5.32 -4.86
N GLY A 31 0.55 -5.89 -5.75
CA GLY A 31 -0.66 -6.62 -5.35
C GLY A 31 -0.35 -7.96 -4.67
N ARG A 32 -1.38 -8.64 -4.18
CA ARG A 32 -1.26 -9.92 -3.45
C ARG A 32 -0.86 -11.09 -4.36
N HIS A 33 0.19 -10.92 -5.15
CA HIS A 33 0.71 -11.90 -6.10
C HIS A 33 2.06 -12.44 -5.61
N ALA A 34 2.05 -13.56 -4.89
CA ALA A 34 3.24 -14.25 -4.41
C ALA A 34 3.00 -15.76 -4.34
N GLY A 35 4.06 -16.55 -4.39
CA GLY A 35 3.99 -18.01 -4.31
C GLY A 35 3.28 -18.50 -3.04
N ALA A 36 3.56 -17.88 -1.89
CA ALA A 36 2.92 -18.21 -0.61
C ALA A 36 1.39 -18.02 -0.62
N TYR A 37 0.82 -17.21 -1.53
CA TYR A 37 -0.62 -17.07 -1.74
C TYR A 37 -1.16 -17.94 -2.90
N GLY A 38 -0.33 -18.82 -3.47
CA GLY A 38 -0.71 -19.72 -4.56
C GLY A 38 -0.61 -19.12 -5.96
N THR A 39 -0.07 -17.90 -6.14
CA THR A 39 0.17 -17.30 -7.46
C THR A 39 1.34 -18.01 -8.14
N ARG A 40 1.12 -18.54 -9.36
CA ARG A 40 2.12 -19.34 -10.08
C ARG A 40 2.95 -18.53 -11.07
N TRP A 41 2.40 -17.46 -11.61
CA TRP A 41 3.02 -16.64 -12.64
C TRP A 41 4.00 -15.58 -12.11
N VAL A 42 4.09 -15.41 -10.78
CA VAL A 42 5.07 -14.57 -10.08
C VAL A 42 5.92 -15.45 -9.17
N LYS A 43 7.24 -15.37 -9.28
CA LYS A 43 8.19 -16.16 -8.47
C LYS A 43 8.76 -15.30 -7.36
N THR A 44 8.43 -15.62 -6.12
CA THR A 44 8.80 -14.83 -4.93
C THR A 44 9.46 -15.68 -3.85
N PRO A 45 10.58 -16.40 -4.15
CA PRO A 45 11.18 -17.33 -3.21
C PRO A 45 11.66 -16.70 -1.89
N ALA A 46 12.06 -15.41 -1.91
CA ALA A 46 12.50 -14.74 -0.69
C ALA A 46 11.30 -14.35 0.20
N PHE A 47 10.21 -13.82 -0.38
CA PHE A 47 8.96 -13.59 0.34
C PHE A 47 8.38 -14.89 0.89
N ASP A 48 8.33 -15.94 0.07
CA ASP A 48 7.80 -17.25 0.44
C ASP A 48 8.60 -17.85 1.61
N ARG A 49 9.92 -17.65 1.61
CA ARG A 49 10.78 -18.04 2.74
C ARG A 49 10.44 -17.27 4.02
N VAL A 50 10.24 -15.94 3.94
CA VAL A 50 9.82 -15.12 5.10
C VAL A 50 8.48 -15.60 5.64
N ALA A 51 7.51 -15.89 4.78
CA ALA A 51 6.21 -16.42 5.16
C ALA A 51 6.32 -17.81 5.83
N GLN A 52 7.12 -18.72 5.27
CA GLN A 52 7.30 -20.09 5.76
C GLN A 52 8.06 -20.12 7.09
N ALA A 53 9.10 -19.29 7.25
CA ALA A 53 9.91 -19.21 8.47
C ALA A 53 9.34 -18.24 9.52
N GLY A 54 8.16 -17.66 9.27
CA GLY A 54 7.52 -16.67 10.11
C GLY A 54 6.01 -16.75 10.10
N LEU A 55 5.34 -15.66 9.76
CA LEU A 55 3.88 -15.52 9.68
C LEU A 55 3.47 -15.02 8.30
N LEU A 56 2.49 -15.67 7.69
CA LEU A 56 1.81 -15.21 6.48
C LEU A 56 0.44 -14.63 6.88
N PHE A 57 0.17 -13.38 6.52
CA PHE A 57 -1.12 -12.75 6.78
C PHE A 57 -2.01 -12.78 5.53
N THR A 58 -3.22 -13.27 5.66
CA THR A 58 -4.16 -13.36 4.54
C THR A 58 -5.02 -12.11 4.40
N GLU A 59 -5.27 -11.38 5.49
CA GLU A 59 -6.14 -10.20 5.57
C GLU A 59 -5.36 -8.94 5.98
N ALA A 60 -4.32 -8.58 5.21
CA ALA A 60 -3.52 -7.38 5.43
C ALA A 60 -3.86 -6.29 4.41
N TYR A 61 -4.16 -5.10 4.90
CA TYR A 61 -4.67 -3.99 4.09
C TYR A 61 -3.91 -2.69 4.34
N THR A 62 -3.60 -1.98 3.26
CA THR A 62 -3.24 -0.57 3.35
C THR A 62 -4.50 0.29 3.48
N PRO A 63 -4.51 1.32 4.35
CA PRO A 63 -5.69 2.19 4.49
C PRO A 63 -6.01 3.04 3.27
N ASN A 64 -5.01 3.31 2.41
CA ASN A 64 -5.15 4.16 1.23
C ASN A 64 -4.30 3.60 0.08
N ALA A 65 -4.91 3.37 -1.08
CA ALA A 65 -4.24 2.73 -2.22
C ALA A 65 -3.48 3.72 -3.12
N LYS A 66 -2.70 4.63 -2.52
CA LYS A 66 -1.80 5.54 -3.24
C LYS A 66 -0.53 5.78 -2.41
N CYS A 67 0.62 5.89 -3.07
CA CYS A 67 1.96 5.88 -2.46
C CYS A 67 2.11 6.77 -1.20
N ALA A 68 2.03 8.11 -1.35
CA ALA A 68 2.30 9.03 -0.26
C ALA A 68 1.31 8.88 0.92
N PRO A 69 -0.03 8.83 0.73
CA PRO A 69 -0.95 8.65 1.84
C PRO A 69 -0.87 7.27 2.48
N SER A 70 -0.63 6.18 1.73
CA SER A 70 -0.36 4.87 2.31
C SER A 70 0.87 4.91 3.22
N ARG A 71 2.00 5.41 2.70
CA ARG A 71 3.27 5.49 3.44
C ARG A 71 3.17 6.44 4.64
N ALA A 72 2.34 7.49 4.57
CA ALA A 72 2.03 8.35 5.70
C ALA A 72 1.28 7.58 6.81
N CYS A 73 0.29 6.77 6.45
CA CYS A 73 -0.42 5.91 7.40
C CYS A 73 0.52 4.89 8.08
N ILE A 74 1.39 4.25 7.30
CA ILE A 74 2.43 3.31 7.79
C ILE A 74 3.34 3.99 8.80
N LEU A 75 3.83 5.19 8.48
CA LEU A 75 4.79 5.92 9.33
C LEU A 75 4.19 6.43 10.63
N THR A 76 2.91 6.83 10.62
CA THR A 76 2.29 7.51 11.76
C THR A 76 1.40 6.62 12.62
N GLY A 77 0.97 5.46 12.11
CA GLY A 77 -0.02 4.62 12.78
C GLY A 77 -1.43 5.23 12.77
N ARG A 78 -1.73 6.09 11.80
CA ARG A 78 -3.02 6.81 11.70
C ARG A 78 -3.62 6.63 10.30
N ASN A 79 -4.93 6.59 10.24
CA ASN A 79 -5.64 6.56 8.96
C ASN A 79 -5.49 7.88 8.20
N SER A 80 -5.56 7.85 6.86
CA SER A 80 -5.29 9.00 6.00
C SER A 80 -6.17 10.22 6.33
N TRP A 81 -7.44 10.03 6.67
CA TRP A 81 -8.35 11.14 7.04
C TRP A 81 -7.97 11.86 8.34
N GLN A 82 -7.04 11.32 9.12
CA GLN A 82 -6.50 11.91 10.35
C GLN A 82 -5.18 12.67 10.12
N LEU A 83 -4.69 12.74 8.87
CA LEU A 83 -3.34 13.21 8.53
C LEU A 83 -3.34 14.51 7.71
N LYS A 84 -4.46 15.25 7.68
CA LYS A 84 -4.59 16.53 6.97
C LYS A 84 -4.12 16.42 5.52
N GLU A 85 -3.12 17.24 5.09
CA GLU A 85 -2.56 17.25 3.73
C GLU A 85 -2.03 15.87 3.31
N ALA A 86 -1.48 15.10 4.25
CA ALA A 86 -0.93 13.78 3.96
C ALA A 86 -1.99 12.70 3.64
N ALA A 87 -3.28 13.04 3.70
CA ALA A 87 -4.36 12.24 3.13
C ALA A 87 -4.36 12.24 1.60
N ASN A 88 -3.73 13.23 0.98
CA ASN A 88 -3.65 13.45 -0.46
C ASN A 88 -2.36 12.88 -1.06
N HIS A 89 -2.31 12.74 -2.38
CA HIS A 89 -1.10 12.39 -3.11
C HIS A 89 -0.26 13.64 -3.40
N ILE A 90 1.08 13.50 -3.38
CA ILE A 90 2.06 14.59 -3.51
C ILE A 90 1.77 15.76 -2.55
N PRO A 91 1.64 15.51 -1.26
CA PRO A 91 1.31 16.54 -0.28
C PRO A 91 2.56 17.25 0.28
N TYR A 92 2.34 18.32 1.01
CA TYR A 92 3.25 18.72 2.07
C TYR A 92 2.93 17.86 3.31
N PHE A 93 3.91 17.07 3.78
CA PHE A 93 3.69 16.26 4.98
C PHE A 93 3.63 17.16 6.21
N PRO A 94 2.53 17.16 7.00
CA PRO A 94 2.38 18.08 8.12
C PRO A 94 3.47 17.91 9.17
N ALA A 95 4.09 19.01 9.59
CA ALA A 95 5.20 19.01 10.55
C ALA A 95 4.82 18.45 11.93
N GLU A 96 3.54 18.53 12.29
CA GLU A 96 3.00 18.05 13.58
C GLU A 96 2.95 16.52 13.69
N PHE A 97 2.97 15.78 12.58
CA PHE A 97 2.96 14.32 12.60
C PHE A 97 4.37 13.78 12.50
N LYS A 98 4.85 13.17 13.57
CA LYS A 98 6.14 12.45 13.58
C LYS A 98 5.94 11.02 13.09
N GLY A 99 6.89 10.51 12.30
CA GLY A 99 6.94 9.12 11.89
C GLY A 99 7.75 8.24 12.86
N TRP A 100 7.45 6.95 12.90
CA TRP A 100 8.19 6.01 13.75
C TRP A 100 9.70 5.94 13.40
N GLY A 101 10.09 6.20 12.15
CA GLY A 101 11.51 6.25 11.78
C GLY A 101 12.27 7.36 12.50
N GLU A 102 11.66 8.54 12.63
CA GLU A 102 12.22 9.66 13.39
C GLU A 102 12.23 9.35 14.91
N ALA A 103 11.13 8.79 15.42
CA ALA A 103 11.04 8.39 16.83
C ALA A 103 12.09 7.34 17.20
N LEU A 104 12.32 6.34 16.35
CA LEU A 104 13.39 5.35 16.57
C LEU A 104 14.78 6.00 16.57
N ALA A 105 15.06 6.92 15.64
CA ALA A 105 16.35 7.61 15.58
C ALA A 105 16.61 8.44 16.85
N GLU A 106 15.61 9.14 17.38
CA GLU A 106 15.70 9.89 18.64
C GLU A 106 15.95 8.99 19.86
N HIS A 107 15.57 7.69 19.76
CA HIS A 107 15.77 6.70 20.83
C HIS A 107 16.98 5.77 20.59
N GLY A 108 17.95 6.25 19.81
CA GLY A 108 19.25 5.59 19.66
C GLY A 108 19.30 4.48 18.62
N TRP A 109 18.33 4.41 17.71
CA TRP A 109 18.39 3.50 16.57
C TRP A 109 19.14 4.12 15.40
N PHE A 110 19.92 3.32 14.68
CA PHE A 110 20.49 3.73 13.41
C PHE A 110 19.46 3.48 12.30
N VAL A 111 18.90 4.55 11.74
CA VAL A 111 17.79 4.47 10.76
C VAL A 111 18.28 4.90 9.38
N GLY A 112 17.98 4.09 8.37
CA GLY A 112 18.29 4.42 6.99
C GLY A 112 17.35 3.77 5.99
N HIS A 113 17.42 4.21 4.74
CA HIS A 113 16.62 3.67 3.65
C HIS A 113 17.39 3.60 2.33
N THR A 114 16.86 2.82 1.40
CA THR A 114 17.30 2.86 0.00
C THR A 114 16.14 3.25 -0.90
N LEU A 115 16.45 4.12 -1.85
CA LEU A 115 15.67 4.72 -2.92
C LEU A 115 14.36 5.37 -2.45
N LYS A 116 13.21 4.65 -2.39
CA LYS A 116 11.91 5.22 -2.05
C LYS A 116 11.60 5.07 -0.55
N GLY A 117 11.85 6.13 0.20
CA GLY A 117 11.38 6.26 1.57
C GLY A 117 9.90 6.64 1.63
N TRP A 118 9.58 7.74 2.31
CA TRP A 118 8.28 8.38 2.18
C TRP A 118 8.23 9.22 0.90
N GLY A 119 7.06 9.37 0.32
CA GLY A 119 6.81 10.19 -0.86
C GLY A 119 5.97 9.47 -1.92
N PRO A 120 5.65 10.16 -3.02
CA PRO A 120 6.10 11.51 -3.40
C PRO A 120 5.46 12.63 -2.58
N GLY A 121 6.21 13.72 -2.37
CA GLY A 121 5.76 14.90 -1.65
C GLY A 121 6.92 15.66 -1.01
N VAL A 122 6.62 16.62 -0.14
CA VAL A 122 7.59 17.45 0.56
C VAL A 122 7.39 17.33 2.07
N ALA A 123 8.42 16.90 2.81
CA ALA A 123 8.41 16.85 4.26
C ALA A 123 9.43 17.82 4.84
N LYS A 124 8.95 18.82 5.59
CA LYS A 124 9.78 19.82 6.28
C LYS A 124 9.34 19.95 7.72
N ASP A 125 10.29 20.34 8.59
CA ASP A 125 9.97 20.72 9.97
C ASP A 125 9.38 22.15 10.02
N ALA A 126 9.04 22.61 11.23
CA ALA A 126 8.47 23.93 11.45
C ALA A 126 9.43 25.08 11.07
N GLN A 127 10.72 24.81 10.93
CA GLN A 127 11.76 25.75 10.49
C GLN A 127 12.03 25.66 8.99
N GLY A 128 11.31 24.80 8.25
CA GLY A 128 11.45 24.62 6.82
C GLY A 128 12.60 23.69 6.38
N LYS A 129 13.28 23.02 7.33
CA LYS A 129 14.37 22.07 7.05
C LYS A 129 13.79 20.73 6.61
N PRO A 130 14.38 20.06 5.59
CA PRO A 130 13.96 18.71 5.18
C PRO A 130 14.01 17.69 6.32
N ARG A 131 12.95 16.92 6.49
CA ARG A 131 12.84 15.85 7.49
C ARG A 131 13.36 14.51 6.95
N GLN A 132 13.88 13.69 7.85
CA GLN A 132 14.39 12.35 7.57
C GLN A 132 13.40 11.27 8.07
N LEU A 133 12.18 11.27 7.51
CA LEU A 133 11.09 10.39 7.96
C LEU A 133 11.46 8.90 8.00
N THR A 134 12.38 8.47 7.11
CA THR A 134 12.89 7.09 7.00
C THR A 134 14.41 6.99 7.21
N GLY A 135 15.01 8.01 7.84
CA GLY A 135 16.45 8.06 8.09
C GLY A 135 17.30 8.44 6.87
N LYS A 136 18.60 8.20 6.96
CA LYS A 136 19.58 8.53 5.91
C LYS A 136 19.42 7.63 4.68
N ALA A 137 19.53 8.23 3.47
CA ALA A 137 19.51 7.48 2.21
C ALA A 137 20.85 6.79 1.92
N PHE A 138 20.78 5.52 1.46
CA PHE A 138 21.89 4.70 1.00
C PHE A 138 21.61 4.28 -0.45
N ASN A 139 22.21 4.99 -1.42
CA ASN A 139 21.90 4.86 -2.85
C ASN A 139 23.16 4.88 -3.73
N ALA A 140 24.36 4.77 -3.15
CA ALA A 140 25.61 4.94 -3.87
C ALA A 140 25.91 3.78 -4.81
N ARG A 141 25.62 2.55 -4.40
CA ARG A 141 25.86 1.36 -5.23
C ARG A 141 24.85 1.25 -6.35
N LYS A 142 25.36 1.00 -7.55
CA LYS A 142 24.57 0.77 -8.75
C LYS A 142 24.90 -0.58 -9.37
N ALA A 143 23.91 -1.19 -10.03
CA ALA A 143 24.04 -2.42 -10.78
C ALA A 143 23.39 -2.27 -12.14
N LYS A 144 23.78 -3.09 -13.12
CA LYS A 144 23.11 -3.11 -14.43
C LYS A 144 21.72 -3.73 -14.24
N PRO A 145 20.64 -3.01 -14.53
CA PRO A 145 19.30 -3.56 -14.40
C PRO A 145 19.00 -4.54 -15.54
N PRO A 146 18.05 -5.47 -15.34
CA PRO A 146 17.66 -6.42 -16.37
C PRO A 146 16.91 -5.78 -17.56
N THR A 147 16.26 -4.63 -17.34
CA THR A 147 15.63 -3.80 -18.39
C THR A 147 15.98 -2.33 -18.19
N GLY A 148 15.70 -1.49 -19.19
CA GLY A 148 15.91 -0.03 -19.11
C GLY A 148 14.96 0.66 -18.13
N GLU A 149 13.81 0.05 -17.83
CA GLU A 149 12.77 0.61 -16.95
C GLU A 149 12.94 0.21 -15.48
N ILE A 150 13.66 -0.89 -15.19
CA ILE A 150 14.06 -1.26 -13.83
C ILE A 150 15.16 -0.35 -13.33
N SER A 151 15.09 0.06 -12.07
CA SER A 151 16.10 0.91 -11.43
C SER A 151 17.49 0.27 -11.46
N ASN A 152 18.52 1.08 -11.72
CA ASN A 152 19.90 0.67 -11.59
C ASN A 152 20.41 0.64 -10.13
N ASN A 153 19.56 0.85 -9.13
CA ASN A 153 19.95 0.88 -7.74
C ASN A 153 20.25 -0.53 -7.23
N ASP A 154 21.47 -0.79 -6.75
CA ASP A 154 21.77 -2.06 -6.09
C ASP A 154 21.27 -2.04 -4.64
N TYR A 155 19.98 -2.33 -4.47
CA TYR A 155 19.32 -2.26 -3.16
C TYR A 155 20.03 -3.09 -2.09
N ALA A 156 20.41 -4.32 -2.40
CA ALA A 156 21.09 -5.20 -1.46
C ALA A 156 22.52 -4.73 -1.17
N GLY A 157 23.26 -4.24 -2.18
CA GLY A 157 24.59 -3.64 -1.97
C GLY A 157 24.52 -2.39 -1.10
N ASN A 158 23.50 -1.54 -1.29
CA ASN A 158 23.27 -0.37 -0.45
C ASN A 158 22.86 -0.75 0.99
N PHE A 159 22.19 -1.88 1.18
CA PHE A 159 21.94 -2.44 2.52
C PHE A 159 23.23 -2.89 3.20
N GLU A 160 24.17 -3.49 2.46
CA GLU A 160 25.50 -3.84 3.00
C GLU A 160 26.28 -2.60 3.45
N ASP A 161 26.22 -1.50 2.69
CA ASP A 161 26.82 -0.21 3.07
C ASP A 161 26.15 0.40 4.31
N PHE A 162 24.83 0.27 4.42
CA PHE A 162 24.10 0.65 5.62
C PHE A 162 24.58 -0.16 6.84
N LEU A 163 24.69 -1.47 6.72
CA LEU A 163 25.16 -2.35 7.81
C LEU A 163 26.62 -2.07 8.19
N ALA A 164 27.44 -1.68 7.22
CA ALA A 164 28.84 -1.30 7.48
C ALA A 164 28.94 0.06 8.21
N ALA A 165 27.99 0.96 8.00
CA ALA A 165 27.93 2.26 8.65
C ALA A 165 27.21 2.22 10.02
N ALA A 166 26.44 1.18 10.30
CA ALA A 166 25.68 1.04 11.55
C ALA A 166 26.64 0.81 12.74
N PRO A 167 26.45 1.53 13.85
CA PRO A 167 27.23 1.29 15.07
C PRO A 167 26.98 -0.14 15.60
N THR A 168 28.05 -0.81 16.02
CA THR A 168 28.00 -2.24 16.46
C THR A 168 27.10 -2.46 17.68
N ASN A 169 26.92 -1.44 18.52
CA ASN A 169 26.18 -1.52 19.79
C ASN A 169 24.79 -0.85 19.72
N ALA A 170 24.35 -0.39 18.55
CA ALA A 170 23.03 0.22 18.36
C ALA A 170 22.13 -0.70 17.55
N PRO A 171 20.85 -0.84 17.93
CA PRO A 171 19.87 -1.47 17.05
C PRO A 171 19.69 -0.61 15.79
N TRP A 172 19.34 -1.24 14.69
CA TRP A 172 19.16 -0.54 13.44
C TRP A 172 17.79 -0.84 12.81
N CYS A 173 17.32 0.11 12.00
CA CYS A 173 16.14 -0.03 11.18
C CYS A 173 16.47 0.37 9.74
N PHE A 174 16.31 -0.54 8.80
CA PHE A 174 16.49 -0.28 7.38
C PHE A 174 15.18 -0.41 6.62
N TRP A 175 14.80 0.68 5.95
CA TRP A 175 13.66 0.73 5.05
C TRP A 175 14.14 0.37 3.63
N TYR A 176 13.97 -0.88 3.22
CA TYR A 176 14.16 -1.30 1.84
C TYR A 176 12.96 -0.82 1.03
N GLY A 177 13.04 0.38 0.47
CA GLY A 177 12.02 0.99 -0.37
C GLY A 177 12.39 0.84 -1.84
N ALA A 178 12.01 -0.27 -2.47
CA ALA A 178 12.14 -0.41 -3.91
C ALA A 178 11.17 0.51 -4.64
N ILE A 179 11.49 0.82 -5.89
CA ILE A 179 10.55 1.46 -6.79
C ILE A 179 9.74 0.41 -7.57
N GLU A 180 10.28 -0.80 -7.71
CA GLU A 180 9.59 -1.91 -8.37
C GLU A 180 8.50 -2.50 -7.46
N PRO A 181 7.38 -2.93 -8.05
CA PRO A 181 6.97 -2.93 -9.47
C PRO A 181 6.17 -1.70 -9.93
N HIS A 182 6.49 -0.48 -9.47
CA HIS A 182 5.91 0.74 -10.02
C HIS A 182 6.25 0.85 -11.53
N ARG A 183 5.37 1.45 -12.31
CA ARG A 183 5.65 1.74 -13.72
C ARG A 183 6.84 2.70 -13.87
N GLY A 184 7.70 2.67 -15.07
CA GLY A 184 7.32 1.97 -16.31
C GLY A 184 7.83 0.53 -16.43
N TYR A 185 7.31 -0.11 -17.46
CA TYR A 185 7.74 -1.44 -17.87
C TYR A 185 8.20 -1.44 -19.33
N GLU A 186 9.27 -2.18 -19.63
CA GLU A 186 9.62 -2.52 -21.00
C GLU A 186 8.62 -3.57 -21.48
N PHE A 187 7.71 -3.20 -22.39
CA PHE A 187 6.62 -4.07 -22.84
C PHE A 187 7.16 -5.38 -23.46
N GLY A 188 6.63 -6.51 -22.98
CA GLY A 188 7.05 -7.86 -23.35
C GLY A 188 8.30 -8.36 -22.62
N SER A 189 8.87 -7.60 -21.68
CA SER A 189 10.08 -7.99 -20.94
C SER A 189 9.86 -9.23 -20.08
N GLY A 190 8.68 -9.42 -19.51
CA GLY A 190 8.33 -10.61 -18.74
C GLY A 190 8.46 -11.89 -19.55
N VAL A 191 8.07 -11.86 -20.82
CA VAL A 191 8.23 -12.98 -21.76
C VAL A 191 9.68 -13.06 -22.26
N ALA A 192 10.20 -11.98 -22.82
CA ALA A 192 11.50 -12.00 -23.54
C ALA A 192 12.70 -12.16 -22.59
N LYS A 193 12.65 -11.57 -21.40
CA LYS A 193 13.76 -11.55 -20.42
C LYS A 193 13.45 -12.35 -19.15
N GLY A 194 12.18 -12.37 -18.73
CA GLY A 194 11.72 -13.14 -17.57
C GLY A 194 11.47 -14.62 -17.84
N GLY A 195 11.49 -15.06 -19.14
CA GLY A 195 11.25 -16.43 -19.54
C GLY A 195 9.84 -16.93 -19.25
N LYS A 196 8.86 -16.02 -19.17
CA LYS A 196 7.46 -16.30 -18.89
C LYS A 196 6.66 -16.57 -20.17
N LYS A 197 5.48 -17.17 -20.04
CA LYS A 197 4.55 -17.42 -21.13
C LYS A 197 3.20 -16.80 -20.80
N LEU A 198 2.47 -16.33 -21.81
CA LEU A 198 1.11 -15.79 -21.61
C LEU A 198 0.17 -16.80 -20.93
N SER A 199 0.39 -18.09 -21.17
CA SER A 199 -0.35 -19.18 -20.53
C SER A 199 -0.02 -19.40 -19.05
N ASP A 200 1.03 -18.79 -18.51
CA ASP A 200 1.36 -18.91 -17.09
C ASP A 200 0.32 -18.18 -16.22
N ILE A 201 -0.34 -17.16 -16.78
CA ILE A 201 -1.43 -16.47 -16.11
C ILE A 201 -2.66 -17.36 -16.14
N ASP A 202 -3.04 -17.85 -14.97
CA ASP A 202 -4.20 -18.71 -14.75
C ASP A 202 -5.53 -17.95 -14.84
N ARG A 203 -5.55 -16.66 -14.44
CA ARG A 203 -6.73 -15.81 -14.47
C ARG A 203 -6.37 -14.33 -14.63
N VAL A 204 -7.02 -13.68 -15.60
CA VAL A 204 -7.08 -12.22 -15.68
C VAL A 204 -8.26 -11.74 -14.82
N PRO A 205 -8.13 -10.69 -14.00
CA PRO A 205 -9.25 -10.12 -13.26
C PRO A 205 -10.43 -9.72 -14.14
N ALA A 206 -11.65 -9.92 -13.66
CA ALA A 206 -12.87 -9.74 -14.44
C ALA A 206 -13.13 -8.30 -14.93
N TYR A 207 -12.39 -7.33 -14.43
CA TYR A 207 -12.48 -5.93 -14.84
C TYR A 207 -11.49 -5.53 -15.94
N TRP A 208 -10.70 -6.48 -16.49
CA TRP A 208 -9.86 -6.28 -17.67
C TRP A 208 -10.19 -7.31 -18.76
N PRO A 209 -10.01 -6.97 -20.04
CA PRO A 209 -10.16 -7.95 -21.12
C PRO A 209 -9.03 -8.98 -21.04
N ASP A 210 -9.38 -10.26 -21.18
CA ASP A 210 -8.40 -11.33 -21.27
C ASP A 210 -7.86 -11.44 -22.71
N ASN A 211 -6.74 -10.77 -22.96
CA ASN A 211 -6.07 -10.75 -24.25
C ASN A 211 -4.54 -10.68 -24.10
N GLU A 212 -3.84 -10.76 -25.21
CA GLU A 212 -2.38 -10.78 -25.24
C GLU A 212 -1.74 -9.52 -24.62
N THR A 213 -2.30 -8.33 -24.90
CA THR A 213 -1.79 -7.06 -24.36
C THR A 213 -1.83 -7.03 -22.85
N VAL A 214 -2.98 -7.40 -22.26
CA VAL A 214 -3.17 -7.41 -20.81
C VAL A 214 -2.29 -8.48 -20.15
N ARG A 215 -2.21 -9.67 -20.73
CA ARG A 215 -1.36 -10.75 -20.22
C ARG A 215 0.12 -10.39 -20.28
N ASN A 216 0.60 -9.76 -21.36
CA ASN A 216 1.98 -9.23 -21.41
C ASN A 216 2.24 -8.20 -20.33
N ASP A 217 1.37 -7.22 -20.17
CA ASP A 217 1.49 -6.16 -19.16
C ASP A 217 1.54 -6.75 -17.72
N MET A 218 0.73 -7.79 -17.44
CA MET A 218 0.78 -8.53 -16.17
C MET A 218 2.10 -9.31 -15.99
N LEU A 219 2.68 -9.87 -17.04
CA LEU A 219 3.95 -10.59 -16.96
C LEU A 219 5.14 -9.65 -16.83
N ASP A 220 5.07 -8.46 -17.41
CA ASP A 220 6.07 -7.40 -17.23
C ASP A 220 6.07 -6.94 -15.77
N TYR A 221 4.90 -6.69 -15.20
CA TYR A 221 4.75 -6.44 -13.76
C TYR A 221 5.33 -7.58 -12.90
N ALA A 222 5.07 -8.84 -13.25
CA ALA A 222 5.62 -9.98 -12.51
C ALA A 222 7.15 -9.99 -12.51
N PHE A 223 7.78 -9.61 -13.62
CA PHE A 223 9.23 -9.56 -13.75
C PHE A 223 9.85 -8.50 -12.82
N GLU A 224 9.16 -7.39 -12.62
CA GLU A 224 9.54 -6.34 -11.68
C GLU A 224 9.40 -6.78 -10.21
N VAL A 225 8.30 -7.47 -9.86
CA VAL A 225 8.11 -8.09 -8.53
C VAL A 225 9.25 -9.05 -8.22
N GLU A 226 9.65 -9.87 -9.20
CA GLU A 226 10.75 -10.82 -9.05
C GLU A 226 12.11 -10.12 -8.89
N HIS A 227 12.26 -8.91 -9.42
CA HIS A 227 13.45 -8.10 -9.17
C HIS A 227 13.52 -7.63 -7.71
N PHE A 228 12.41 -7.12 -7.16
CA PHE A 228 12.29 -6.81 -5.74
C PHE A 228 12.64 -8.03 -4.86
N ASP A 229 12.05 -9.18 -5.16
CA ASP A 229 12.23 -10.40 -4.38
C ASP A 229 13.69 -10.91 -4.43
N ARG A 230 14.38 -10.79 -5.58
CA ARG A 230 15.81 -11.12 -5.69
C ARG A 230 16.69 -10.28 -4.76
N HIS A 231 16.43 -8.97 -4.66
CA HIS A 231 17.17 -8.11 -3.73
C HIS A 231 16.84 -8.44 -2.27
N LEU A 232 15.59 -8.74 -1.94
CA LEU A 232 15.23 -9.25 -0.62
C LEU A 232 16.00 -10.54 -0.28
N GLY A 233 16.09 -11.48 -1.21
CA GLY A 233 16.85 -12.71 -1.03
C GLY A 233 18.33 -12.48 -0.73
N ARG A 234 18.97 -11.52 -1.43
CA ARG A 234 20.35 -11.10 -1.17
C ARG A 234 20.50 -10.47 0.23
N MET A 235 19.56 -9.65 0.67
CA MET A 235 19.57 -9.03 2.00
C MET A 235 19.44 -10.10 3.10
N LEU A 236 18.54 -11.08 2.93
CA LEU A 236 18.41 -12.20 3.86
C LEU A 236 19.71 -13.01 3.97
N ALA A 237 20.35 -13.31 2.83
CA ALA A 237 21.64 -14.00 2.81
C ALA A 237 22.75 -13.19 3.53
N THR A 238 22.79 -11.87 3.33
CA THR A 238 23.73 -10.97 4.05
C THR A 238 23.50 -11.03 5.57
N LEU A 239 22.23 -11.02 6.02
CA LEU A 239 21.89 -11.14 7.45
C LEU A 239 22.32 -12.49 8.04
N GLU A 240 22.17 -13.59 7.30
CA GLU A 240 22.62 -14.91 7.72
C GLU A 240 24.14 -14.98 7.85
N GLN A 241 24.85 -14.57 6.80
CA GLN A 241 26.32 -14.58 6.77
C GLN A 241 26.94 -13.75 7.91
N ARG A 242 26.25 -12.67 8.32
CA ARG A 242 26.69 -11.83 9.44
C ARG A 242 26.16 -12.26 10.81
N GLY A 243 25.38 -13.36 10.89
CA GLY A 243 24.77 -13.83 12.14
C GLY A 243 23.71 -12.89 12.72
N LEU A 244 23.15 -11.98 11.91
CA LEU A 244 22.21 -10.95 12.36
C LEU A 244 20.74 -11.38 12.24
N LEU A 245 20.43 -12.38 11.40
CA LEU A 245 19.05 -12.76 11.07
C LEU A 245 18.23 -13.15 12.30
N THR A 246 18.84 -13.88 13.25
CA THR A 246 18.16 -14.37 14.45
C THR A 246 17.52 -13.26 15.27
N ASN A 247 18.17 -12.08 15.37
CA ASN A 247 17.67 -10.90 16.09
C ASN A 247 17.18 -9.79 15.15
N THR A 248 16.75 -10.12 13.94
CA THR A 248 16.18 -9.16 13.00
C THR A 248 14.71 -9.48 12.75
N LEU A 249 13.84 -8.52 13.02
CA LEU A 249 12.46 -8.50 12.53
C LEU A 249 12.48 -8.15 11.04
N VAL A 250 12.13 -9.11 10.20
CA VAL A 250 11.96 -8.91 8.75
C VAL A 250 10.47 -8.76 8.46
N VAL A 251 10.07 -7.63 7.92
CA VAL A 251 8.70 -7.35 7.49
C VAL A 251 8.71 -7.11 5.99
N VAL A 252 7.89 -7.83 5.24
CA VAL A 252 7.81 -7.72 3.78
C VAL A 252 6.39 -7.41 3.36
N THR A 253 6.23 -6.32 2.60
CA THR A 253 4.91 -5.87 2.13
C THR A 253 5.02 -4.95 0.90
N ALA A 254 3.90 -4.32 0.53
CA ALA A 254 3.81 -3.25 -0.46
C ALA A 254 3.02 -2.07 0.10
N ASP A 255 3.14 -0.90 -0.51
CA ASP A 255 2.35 0.25 -0.09
C ASP A 255 0.90 0.20 -0.58
N HIS A 256 0.63 -0.39 -1.74
CA HIS A 256 -0.71 -0.70 -2.27
C HIS A 256 -0.63 -1.69 -3.45
N GLY A 257 -1.79 -1.99 -4.05
CA GLY A 257 -1.88 -2.94 -5.16
C GLY A 257 -1.33 -2.43 -6.48
N MET A 258 -1.41 -3.28 -7.52
CA MET A 258 -0.83 -3.07 -8.86
C MET A 258 -1.11 -1.68 -9.47
N PRO A 259 -0.18 -1.13 -10.29
CA PRO A 259 -0.33 0.19 -10.93
C PRO A 259 -1.24 0.13 -12.17
N PHE A 260 -2.34 -0.58 -12.10
CA PHE A 260 -3.26 -0.88 -13.19
C PHE A 260 -4.61 -0.17 -13.00
N PRO A 261 -5.41 -0.01 -14.07
CA PRO A 261 -6.78 0.52 -13.99
C PRO A 261 -7.63 -0.24 -12.96
N ARG A 262 -8.54 0.44 -12.26
CA ARG A 262 -9.39 -0.07 -11.18
C ARG A 262 -8.63 -0.50 -9.92
N VAL A 263 -7.31 -0.59 -9.93
CA VAL A 263 -6.51 -0.96 -8.76
C VAL A 263 -5.89 0.28 -8.12
N LYS A 264 -4.78 0.80 -8.66
CA LYS A 264 -4.09 1.96 -8.08
C LYS A 264 -5.02 3.17 -7.98
N GLY A 265 -5.00 3.83 -6.82
CA GLY A 265 -5.82 5.01 -6.55
C GLY A 265 -7.31 4.72 -6.38
N ASN A 266 -7.74 3.48 -6.37
CA ASN A 266 -9.11 3.08 -6.06
C ASN A 266 -9.21 2.46 -4.66
N THR A 267 -10.44 2.15 -4.24
CA THR A 267 -10.68 1.52 -2.94
C THR A 267 -11.49 0.24 -3.17
N TYR A 268 -10.78 -0.78 -3.66
CA TYR A 268 -11.29 -2.15 -3.85
C TYR A 268 -10.31 -3.14 -3.23
N GLN A 269 -10.74 -4.39 -3.10
CA GLN A 269 -9.90 -5.42 -2.49
C GLN A 269 -8.52 -5.53 -3.16
N ALA A 270 -8.46 -5.57 -4.49
CA ALA A 270 -7.20 -5.66 -5.23
C ALA A 270 -6.27 -4.44 -5.04
N ALA A 271 -6.84 -3.28 -4.69
CA ALA A 271 -6.08 -2.05 -4.45
C ALA A 271 -5.47 -1.98 -3.04
N ASN A 272 -6.19 -2.48 -2.04
CA ASN A 272 -5.85 -2.28 -0.64
C ASN A 272 -5.35 -3.55 0.07
N ARG A 273 -5.74 -4.75 -0.38
CA ARG A 273 -5.26 -6.03 0.17
C ARG A 273 -3.95 -6.40 -0.50
N VAL A 274 -2.86 -6.36 0.26
CA VAL A 274 -1.49 -6.49 -0.26
C VAL A 274 -0.74 -7.64 0.40
N PRO A 275 0.39 -8.10 -0.17
CA PRO A 275 1.18 -9.16 0.46
C PRO A 275 1.72 -8.68 1.81
N PHE A 276 1.70 -9.56 2.80
CA PHE A 276 2.25 -9.27 4.11
C PHE A 276 2.79 -10.53 4.77
N ALA A 277 4.10 -10.56 5.01
CA ALA A 277 4.78 -11.63 5.73
C ALA A 277 5.78 -11.04 6.74
N VAL A 278 5.91 -11.70 7.88
CA VAL A 278 6.77 -11.26 8.98
C VAL A 278 7.59 -12.44 9.49
N MET A 279 8.90 -12.28 9.59
CA MET A 279 9.80 -13.27 10.18
C MET A 279 10.65 -12.63 11.27
N TRP A 280 10.72 -13.29 12.42
CA TRP A 280 11.62 -12.91 13.51
C TRP A 280 11.95 -14.15 14.34
N PRO A 281 13.08 -14.85 14.04
CA PRO A 281 13.37 -16.14 14.65
C PRO A 281 13.42 -16.13 16.18
N ARG A 282 13.86 -15.02 16.80
CA ARG A 282 13.92 -14.90 18.26
C ARG A 282 12.58 -14.53 18.90
N GLY A 283 11.67 -13.87 18.18
CA GLY A 283 10.49 -13.22 18.79
C GLY A 283 9.14 -13.76 18.36
N ILE A 284 9.04 -14.53 17.27
CA ILE A 284 7.80 -15.17 16.84
C ILE A 284 7.73 -16.58 17.43
N VAL A 285 6.69 -16.80 18.23
CA VAL A 285 6.37 -18.13 18.74
C VAL A 285 5.71 -18.94 17.63
N ARG A 286 6.15 -20.21 17.45
CA ARG A 286 5.61 -21.14 16.46
C ARG A 286 5.52 -20.52 15.03
N PRO A 287 6.65 -20.35 14.33
CA PRO A 287 6.67 -19.86 12.95
C PRO A 287 5.97 -20.84 11.99
N GLY A 288 5.73 -20.39 10.73
CA GLY A 288 5.04 -21.16 9.70
C GLY A 288 3.51 -21.09 9.80
N ARG A 289 2.96 -20.12 10.56
CA ARG A 289 1.52 -19.95 10.73
C ARG A 289 0.92 -19.01 9.67
N VAL A 290 -0.30 -19.36 9.25
CA VAL A 290 -1.17 -18.47 8.47
C VAL A 290 -2.10 -17.75 9.43
N ILE A 291 -2.22 -16.44 9.29
CA ILE A 291 -2.97 -15.54 10.17
C ILE A 291 -4.08 -14.87 9.35
N ASP A 292 -5.32 -15.00 9.85
CA ASP A 292 -6.53 -14.49 9.19
C ASP A 292 -7.14 -13.28 9.93
N ASP A 293 -6.42 -12.74 10.93
CA ASP A 293 -6.80 -11.47 11.57
C ASP A 293 -6.74 -10.34 10.55
N PHE A 294 -7.70 -9.44 10.61
CA PHE A 294 -7.60 -8.20 9.85
C PHE A 294 -6.48 -7.33 10.40
N VAL A 295 -5.52 -7.01 9.54
CA VAL A 295 -4.39 -6.13 9.81
C VAL A 295 -4.49 -4.92 8.92
N SER A 296 -4.50 -3.74 9.52
CA SER A 296 -4.32 -2.46 8.82
C SER A 296 -2.88 -2.00 8.97
N PHE A 297 -2.29 -1.39 7.95
CA PHE A 297 -0.89 -0.94 8.04
C PHE A 297 -0.66 0.22 9.01
N VAL A 298 -1.71 0.80 9.58
CA VAL A 298 -1.59 1.65 10.77
C VAL A 298 -1.09 0.87 12.01
N ASP A 299 -1.17 -0.45 11.99
CA ASP A 299 -0.70 -1.35 13.06
C ASP A 299 0.84 -1.46 13.11
N LEU A 300 1.55 -1.09 12.03
CA LEU A 300 3.00 -1.21 11.93
C LEU A 300 3.72 -0.24 12.87
N ALA A 301 3.29 1.01 12.93
CA ALA A 301 3.91 2.01 13.82
C ALA A 301 3.89 1.60 15.31
N PRO A 302 2.74 1.26 15.92
CA PRO A 302 2.72 0.80 17.30
C PRO A 302 3.47 -0.52 17.50
N THR A 303 3.55 -1.40 16.50
CA THR A 303 4.34 -2.62 16.56
C THR A 303 5.83 -2.31 16.68
N PHE A 304 6.37 -1.46 15.81
CA PHE A 304 7.80 -1.12 15.82
C PHE A 304 8.20 -0.36 17.08
N ILE A 305 7.37 0.55 17.55
CA ILE A 305 7.62 1.31 18.79
C ILE A 305 7.58 0.39 20.02
N GLU A 306 6.60 -0.54 20.11
CA GLU A 306 6.56 -1.51 21.21
C GLU A 306 7.79 -2.40 21.24
N LEU A 307 8.21 -2.92 20.06
CA LEU A 307 9.39 -3.77 19.95
C LEU A 307 10.70 -3.02 20.22
N ALA A 308 10.72 -1.71 19.99
CA ALA A 308 11.83 -0.85 20.39
C ALA A 308 11.89 -0.62 21.91
N GLY A 309 10.85 -1.01 22.64
CA GLY A 309 10.75 -0.78 24.08
C GLY A 309 10.59 0.70 24.45
N VAL A 310 10.03 1.50 23.55
CA VAL A 310 9.78 2.93 23.75
C VAL A 310 8.31 3.13 24.12
N PRO A 311 8.00 3.73 25.28
CA PRO A 311 6.62 4.11 25.60
C PRO A 311 6.08 5.08 24.55
N TRP A 312 4.84 4.86 24.07
CA TRP A 312 4.26 5.71 23.03
C TRP A 312 4.27 7.19 23.38
N SER A 313 3.98 7.51 24.65
CA SER A 313 4.00 8.88 25.17
C SER A 313 5.36 9.58 25.11
N GLN A 314 6.45 8.84 24.95
CA GLN A 314 7.81 9.39 24.83
C GLN A 314 8.27 9.55 23.37
N THR A 315 7.51 9.05 22.40
CA THR A 315 7.88 9.13 20.98
C THR A 315 7.70 10.52 20.38
N GLY A 316 6.84 11.36 20.98
CA GLY A 316 6.35 12.61 20.37
C GLY A 316 5.46 12.40 19.15
N MET A 317 5.04 11.16 18.88
CA MET A 317 4.06 10.84 17.83
C MET A 317 2.64 11.15 18.30
N ALA A 318 1.78 11.56 17.37
CA ALA A 318 0.34 11.71 17.66
C ALA A 318 -0.29 10.35 17.99
N GLU A 319 -1.38 10.34 18.76
CA GLU A 319 -2.08 9.11 19.15
C GLU A 319 -2.41 8.22 17.94
N THR A 320 -2.05 6.96 18.04
CA THR A 320 -2.28 5.96 16.98
C THR A 320 -3.72 5.44 17.01
N THR A 321 -4.22 5.06 15.83
CA THR A 321 -5.44 4.23 15.71
C THR A 321 -5.12 2.76 15.42
N GLY A 322 -3.84 2.45 15.19
CA GLY A 322 -3.34 1.09 15.02
C GLY A 322 -3.21 0.32 16.34
N ARG A 323 -3.07 -1.00 16.20
CA ARG A 323 -2.86 -1.94 17.30
C ARG A 323 -1.61 -2.76 17.04
N SER A 324 -0.71 -2.83 17.99
CA SER A 324 0.51 -3.64 17.87
C SER A 324 0.21 -5.09 17.51
N LEU A 325 1.02 -5.69 16.66
CA LEU A 325 0.93 -7.08 16.23
C LEU A 325 1.67 -8.05 17.17
N THR A 326 2.22 -7.57 18.28
CA THR A 326 3.00 -8.39 19.22
C THR A 326 2.16 -9.45 19.92
N ASP A 327 0.86 -9.23 20.07
CA ASP A 327 -0.10 -10.24 20.53
C ASP A 327 -0.15 -11.46 19.58
N ILE A 328 -0.10 -11.22 18.27
CA ILE A 328 -0.05 -12.27 17.25
C ILE A 328 1.33 -12.97 17.25
N PHE A 329 2.41 -12.21 17.41
CA PHE A 329 3.78 -12.77 17.43
C PHE A 329 3.98 -13.73 18.60
N ARG A 330 3.41 -13.41 19.77
CA ARG A 330 3.52 -14.20 21.01
C ARG A 330 2.50 -15.35 21.10
N SER A 331 1.53 -15.42 20.19
CA SER A 331 0.53 -16.49 20.16
C SER A 331 1.05 -17.74 19.47
N GLU A 332 0.51 -18.91 19.83
CA GLU A 332 0.71 -20.17 19.11
C GLU A 332 -0.40 -20.47 18.11
N LYS A 333 -1.50 -19.68 18.12
CA LYS A 333 -2.67 -19.91 17.28
C LYS A 333 -2.43 -19.55 15.82
N SER A 334 -3.03 -20.30 14.90
CA SER A 334 -3.19 -19.98 13.50
C SER A 334 -4.61 -19.47 13.21
N GLY A 335 -4.85 -18.95 12.02
CA GLY A 335 -6.17 -18.41 11.66
C GLY A 335 -6.46 -17.12 12.41
N ARG A 336 -7.64 -16.98 12.95
CA ARG A 336 -8.05 -15.85 13.81
C ARG A 336 -7.42 -15.96 15.19
N VAL A 337 -6.42 -15.14 15.45
CA VAL A 337 -5.70 -15.10 16.74
C VAL A 337 -6.42 -14.18 17.74
N ASN A 338 -6.77 -12.99 17.30
CA ASN A 338 -7.42 -11.96 18.12
C ASN A 338 -8.80 -11.58 17.54
N PRO A 339 -9.92 -12.02 18.16
CA PRO A 339 -11.27 -11.73 17.66
C PRO A 339 -11.60 -10.24 17.53
N ALA A 340 -10.91 -9.35 18.25
CA ALA A 340 -11.12 -7.92 18.15
C ALA A 340 -10.56 -7.30 16.86
N ARG A 341 -9.76 -8.05 16.08
CA ARG A 341 -9.27 -7.67 14.75
C ARG A 341 -10.25 -8.17 13.67
N ASP A 342 -11.50 -7.71 13.72
CA ASP A 342 -12.62 -8.22 12.94
C ASP A 342 -12.99 -7.37 11.72
N PHE A 343 -12.31 -6.25 11.49
CA PHE A 343 -12.49 -5.37 10.33
C PHE A 343 -11.25 -4.53 10.02
N VAL A 344 -11.24 -3.94 8.83
CA VAL A 344 -10.35 -2.84 8.45
C VAL A 344 -11.14 -1.70 7.82
N LEU A 345 -10.62 -0.48 7.98
CA LEU A 345 -11.14 0.72 7.35
C LEU A 345 -10.21 1.17 6.23
N LEU A 346 -10.81 1.59 5.13
CA LEU A 346 -10.12 2.07 3.95
C LEU A 346 -10.68 3.43 3.54
N GLY A 347 -9.87 4.22 2.86
CA GLY A 347 -10.36 5.50 2.36
C GLY A 347 -9.37 6.18 1.44
N ARG A 348 -9.85 7.21 0.77
CA ARG A 348 -9.02 8.12 -0.02
C ARG A 348 -9.65 9.50 -0.07
N GLU A 349 -8.85 10.46 -0.43
CA GLU A 349 -9.27 11.82 -0.70
C GLU A 349 -8.85 12.23 -2.12
N ARG A 350 -8.02 13.25 -2.26
CA ARG A 350 -7.46 13.65 -3.54
C ARG A 350 -6.22 12.82 -3.84
N THR A 351 -6.28 12.05 -4.91
CA THR A 351 -5.14 11.33 -5.47
C THR A 351 -4.45 12.20 -6.53
N ASP A 352 -4.53 11.84 -7.80
CA ASP A 352 -4.01 12.71 -8.86
C ASP A 352 -5.02 13.79 -9.27
N ILE A 353 -4.52 14.93 -9.70
CA ILE A 353 -5.31 16.14 -9.94
C ILE A 353 -5.73 16.29 -11.41
N GLY A 354 -6.40 15.27 -11.96
CA GLY A 354 -6.93 15.27 -13.33
C GLY A 354 -8.41 15.64 -13.44
N ARG A 355 -9.00 16.30 -12.44
CA ARG A 355 -10.41 16.71 -12.38
C ARG A 355 -10.54 18.24 -12.37
N PRO A 356 -11.71 18.78 -12.74
CA PRO A 356 -11.99 20.21 -12.57
C PRO A 356 -11.66 20.69 -11.15
N ASN A 357 -11.04 21.87 -11.06
CA ASN A 357 -10.64 22.50 -9.80
C ASN A 357 -9.72 21.63 -8.91
N ASP A 358 -8.95 20.72 -9.51
CA ASP A 358 -8.09 19.76 -8.82
C ASP A 358 -8.83 18.96 -7.74
N ALA A 359 -10.13 18.75 -7.87
CA ALA A 359 -10.97 18.10 -6.87
C ALA A 359 -10.66 16.63 -6.68
N GLY A 360 -10.78 16.14 -5.45
CA GLY A 360 -10.64 14.72 -5.09
C GLY A 360 -11.89 13.89 -5.44
N PHE A 361 -11.77 12.58 -5.27
CA PHE A 361 -12.89 11.64 -5.24
C PHE A 361 -12.89 10.90 -3.91
N PRO A 362 -13.55 11.44 -2.90
CA PRO A 362 -13.47 10.92 -1.53
C PRO A 362 -14.25 9.64 -1.33
N ILE A 363 -13.58 8.66 -0.75
CA ILE A 363 -14.15 7.34 -0.43
C ILE A 363 -13.86 6.99 1.03
N ARG A 364 -14.82 6.30 1.68
CA ARG A 364 -14.59 5.50 2.89
C ARG A 364 -15.16 4.11 2.69
N ALA A 365 -14.45 3.10 3.19
CA ALA A 365 -14.90 1.73 3.09
C ALA A 365 -14.57 0.93 4.36
N ILE A 366 -15.30 -0.16 4.54
CA ILE A 366 -15.05 -1.17 5.58
C ILE A 366 -15.04 -2.55 4.94
N VAL A 367 -14.08 -3.37 5.35
CA VAL A 367 -14.06 -4.81 5.05
C VAL A 367 -14.29 -5.56 6.35
N LYS A 368 -15.33 -6.38 6.39
CA LYS A 368 -15.72 -7.15 7.56
C LYS A 368 -16.56 -8.36 7.15
N ASP A 369 -16.34 -9.50 7.80
CA ASP A 369 -17.16 -10.73 7.66
C ASP A 369 -17.38 -11.17 6.19
N GLY A 370 -16.32 -11.05 5.36
CA GLY A 370 -16.37 -11.42 3.93
C GLY A 370 -17.07 -10.40 3.03
N TRP A 371 -17.50 -9.27 3.56
CA TRP A 371 -18.15 -8.19 2.82
C TRP A 371 -17.28 -6.95 2.76
N MET A 372 -17.42 -6.21 1.66
CA MET A 372 -16.84 -4.87 1.48
C MET A 372 -17.95 -3.87 1.18
N TYR A 373 -18.12 -2.88 2.06
CA TYR A 373 -19.01 -1.74 1.85
C TYR A 373 -18.19 -0.48 1.57
N ILE A 374 -18.61 0.26 0.53
CA ILE A 374 -17.96 1.50 0.08
C ILE A 374 -18.99 2.64 0.07
N ARG A 375 -18.60 3.79 0.64
CA ARG A 375 -19.30 5.05 0.51
C ARG A 375 -18.49 6.02 -0.36
N ASN A 376 -19.03 6.39 -1.51
CA ASN A 376 -18.55 7.46 -2.38
C ASN A 376 -19.27 8.76 -2.01
N PHE A 377 -18.52 9.78 -1.57
CA PHE A 377 -19.13 11.03 -1.07
C PHE A 377 -19.45 12.02 -2.19
N GLU A 378 -18.77 11.92 -3.33
CA GLU A 378 -18.94 12.81 -4.48
C GLU A 378 -19.18 12.00 -5.78
N PRO A 379 -20.31 11.27 -5.87
CA PRO A 379 -20.56 10.34 -6.99
C PRO A 379 -20.78 11.05 -8.34
N SER A 380 -20.92 12.37 -8.36
CA SER A 380 -20.99 13.19 -9.57
C SER A 380 -19.62 13.47 -10.21
N ARG A 381 -18.51 13.18 -9.50
CA ARG A 381 -17.16 13.35 -10.01
C ARG A 381 -16.64 12.06 -10.66
N TRP A 382 -15.72 12.16 -11.61
CA TRP A 382 -15.05 11.00 -12.19
C TRP A 382 -14.14 10.31 -11.16
N PRO A 383 -14.28 8.99 -10.94
CA PRO A 383 -13.60 8.31 -9.83
C PRO A 383 -12.09 8.23 -9.99
N ALA A 384 -11.59 8.10 -11.21
CA ALA A 384 -10.15 7.94 -11.47
C ALA A 384 -9.49 9.20 -12.07
N GLY A 385 -10.20 10.31 -12.18
CA GLY A 385 -9.86 11.49 -12.99
C GLY A 385 -10.71 11.54 -14.25
N ASN A 386 -10.77 12.69 -14.92
CA ASN A 386 -11.50 12.85 -16.15
C ASN A 386 -10.86 12.01 -17.27
N PRO A 387 -11.56 11.00 -17.84
CA PRO A 387 -10.94 10.00 -18.71
C PRO A 387 -10.30 10.58 -19.97
N GLU A 388 -10.87 11.67 -20.53
CA GLU A 388 -10.37 12.36 -21.72
C GLU A 388 -8.97 12.94 -21.55
N THR A 389 -8.55 13.25 -20.32
CA THR A 389 -7.24 13.82 -20.05
C THR A 389 -6.09 12.79 -20.14
N GLY A 390 -6.40 11.52 -20.07
CA GLY A 390 -5.40 10.47 -19.89
C GLY A 390 -4.66 10.52 -18.53
N TYR A 391 -4.80 11.61 -17.76
CA TYR A 391 -4.23 11.75 -16.43
C TYR A 391 -5.18 11.16 -15.38
N LEU A 392 -4.98 9.90 -15.09
CA LEU A 392 -5.84 9.11 -14.21
C LEU A 392 -5.05 8.60 -12.99
N ASP A 393 -5.76 8.16 -11.97
CA ASP A 393 -5.16 7.69 -10.71
C ASP A 393 -4.22 6.48 -10.88
N CYS A 394 -4.39 5.68 -11.94
CA CYS A 394 -3.45 4.66 -12.36
C CYS A 394 -2.47 5.22 -13.40
N ASP A 395 -1.24 4.70 -13.38
CA ASP A 395 -0.18 5.12 -14.26
C ASP A 395 -0.42 4.69 -15.72
N GLY A 396 0.29 5.31 -16.67
CA GLY A 396 0.33 4.89 -18.07
C GLY A 396 0.87 3.48 -18.21
N GLY A 397 0.23 2.67 -19.04
CA GLY A 397 0.62 1.28 -19.28
C GLY A 397 -0.23 0.64 -20.35
N ALA A 398 0.19 -0.52 -20.86
CA ALA A 398 -0.45 -1.17 -22.00
C ALA A 398 -1.92 -1.51 -21.73
N THR A 399 -2.26 -2.02 -20.56
CA THR A 399 -3.65 -2.31 -20.16
C THR A 399 -4.52 -1.05 -20.14
N LYS A 400 -4.02 0.05 -19.59
CA LYS A 400 -4.75 1.32 -19.52
C LYS A 400 -5.05 1.86 -20.90
N SER A 401 -4.02 1.97 -21.74
CA SER A 401 -4.17 2.46 -23.12
C SER A 401 -5.11 1.60 -23.93
N PHE A 402 -5.04 0.25 -23.77
CA PHE A 402 -5.95 -0.67 -24.44
C PHE A 402 -7.41 -0.40 -24.07
N VAL A 403 -7.73 -0.28 -22.78
CA VAL A 403 -9.11 -0.05 -22.30
C VAL A 403 -9.65 1.31 -22.77
N LEU A 404 -8.83 2.37 -22.73
CA LEU A 404 -9.22 3.69 -23.25
C LEU A 404 -9.47 3.68 -24.75
N GLU A 405 -8.60 3.04 -25.52
CA GLU A 405 -8.71 2.93 -26.97
C GLU A 405 -9.93 2.10 -27.40
N ALA A 406 -10.18 0.98 -26.72
CA ALA A 406 -11.35 0.12 -26.98
C ALA A 406 -12.66 0.90 -26.83
N HIS A 407 -12.78 1.70 -25.76
CA HIS A 407 -13.95 2.55 -25.52
C HIS A 407 -14.12 3.64 -26.58
N ARG A 408 -13.02 4.25 -27.05
CA ARG A 408 -13.04 5.26 -28.13
C ARG A 408 -13.49 4.66 -29.47
N LYS A 409 -13.16 3.40 -29.72
CA LYS A 409 -13.59 2.67 -30.94
C LYS A 409 -15.06 2.22 -30.84
N GLN A 410 -15.48 1.81 -29.65
CA GLN A 410 -16.82 1.28 -29.42
C GLN A 410 -17.36 1.75 -28.07
N ALA A 411 -18.31 2.66 -28.09
CA ALA A 411 -19.01 3.09 -26.88
C ALA A 411 -19.71 1.90 -26.20
N GLY A 412 -19.73 1.91 -24.85
CA GLY A 412 -20.37 0.84 -24.07
C GLY A 412 -19.44 -0.32 -23.71
N ASP A 413 -18.13 -0.17 -23.91
CA ASP A 413 -17.16 -1.15 -23.46
C ASP A 413 -17.29 -1.43 -21.94
N PRO A 414 -17.55 -2.68 -21.51
CA PRO A 414 -17.78 -3.01 -20.10
C PRO A 414 -16.52 -2.84 -19.25
N PHE A 415 -15.34 -3.05 -19.79
CA PHE A 415 -14.08 -2.93 -19.06
C PHE A 415 -13.76 -1.46 -18.77
N TRP A 416 -14.06 -0.59 -19.73
CA TRP A 416 -13.95 0.86 -19.51
C TRP A 416 -14.89 1.33 -18.39
N ALA A 417 -16.14 0.87 -18.40
CA ALA A 417 -17.11 1.22 -17.35
C ALA A 417 -16.64 0.75 -15.97
N LEU A 418 -16.06 -0.45 -15.88
CA LEU A 418 -15.48 -1.00 -14.64
C LEU A 418 -14.21 -0.24 -14.21
N CYS A 419 -13.35 0.17 -15.12
CA CYS A 419 -12.08 0.84 -14.81
C CYS A 419 -12.25 2.34 -14.52
N PHE A 420 -13.02 3.05 -15.33
CA PHE A 420 -13.05 4.52 -15.35
C PHE A 420 -14.46 5.12 -15.23
N GLY A 421 -15.53 4.32 -15.40
CA GLY A 421 -16.91 4.79 -15.35
C GLY A 421 -17.31 5.36 -13.98
N MET A 422 -18.38 6.19 -13.98
CA MET A 422 -18.95 6.80 -12.78
C MET A 422 -19.33 5.75 -11.74
N ARG A 423 -19.26 6.11 -10.47
CA ARG A 423 -19.59 5.24 -9.33
C ARG A 423 -20.85 5.71 -8.63
N PRO A 424 -21.73 4.79 -8.18
CA PRO A 424 -22.86 5.16 -7.33
C PRO A 424 -22.38 5.64 -5.95
N ALA A 425 -23.28 6.24 -5.19
CA ALA A 425 -22.98 6.69 -3.83
C ALA A 425 -22.60 5.56 -2.87
N GLU A 426 -23.13 4.35 -3.11
CA GLU A 426 -22.89 3.18 -2.28
C GLU A 426 -22.56 1.95 -3.13
N GLU A 427 -21.57 1.19 -2.67
CA GLU A 427 -21.22 -0.09 -3.27
C GLU A 427 -21.11 -1.16 -2.17
N LEU A 428 -21.56 -2.38 -2.48
CA LEU A 428 -21.48 -3.53 -1.58
C LEU A 428 -21.06 -4.77 -2.36
N TYR A 429 -20.01 -5.45 -1.90
CA TYR A 429 -19.46 -6.63 -2.55
C TYR A 429 -19.34 -7.79 -1.58
N ASP A 430 -19.77 -8.97 -2.02
CA ASP A 430 -19.51 -10.26 -1.36
C ASP A 430 -18.16 -10.79 -1.86
N LEU A 431 -17.13 -10.69 -1.05
CA LEU A 431 -15.76 -11.00 -1.43
C LEU A 431 -15.50 -12.50 -1.63
N ALA A 432 -16.37 -13.37 -1.14
CA ALA A 432 -16.27 -14.81 -1.36
C ALA A 432 -16.72 -15.18 -2.78
N SER A 433 -17.82 -14.60 -3.26
CA SER A 433 -18.38 -14.90 -4.58
C SER A 433 -17.92 -13.92 -5.68
N ASP A 434 -17.42 -12.75 -5.29
CA ASP A 434 -17.00 -11.67 -6.20
C ASP A 434 -15.70 -10.97 -5.68
N PRO A 435 -14.57 -11.68 -5.65
CA PRO A 435 -13.30 -11.13 -5.17
C PRO A 435 -12.79 -9.95 -6.03
N ASP A 436 -13.27 -9.82 -7.26
CA ASP A 436 -12.93 -8.71 -8.17
C ASP A 436 -13.79 -7.46 -7.96
N CYS A 437 -14.80 -7.52 -7.09
CA CYS A 437 -15.70 -6.41 -6.79
C CYS A 437 -16.36 -5.82 -8.05
N VAL A 438 -16.92 -6.65 -8.92
CA VAL A 438 -17.54 -6.21 -10.19
C VAL A 438 -19.08 -6.20 -10.12
N ARG A 439 -19.69 -6.87 -9.14
CA ARG A 439 -21.14 -6.96 -8.96
C ARG A 439 -21.59 -6.19 -7.72
N ASN A 440 -21.91 -4.93 -7.89
CA ASN A 440 -22.42 -4.11 -6.79
C ASN A 440 -23.80 -4.58 -6.34
N ARG A 441 -23.92 -5.00 -5.08
CA ARG A 441 -25.13 -5.51 -4.43
C ARG A 441 -25.80 -4.50 -3.49
N ALA A 442 -25.37 -3.23 -3.49
CA ALA A 442 -25.91 -2.23 -2.58
C ALA A 442 -27.40 -1.96 -2.79
N GLY A 443 -27.92 -2.20 -4.01
CA GLY A 443 -29.35 -2.06 -4.34
C GLY A 443 -30.20 -3.31 -4.08
N ASP A 444 -29.61 -4.46 -3.71
CA ASP A 444 -30.33 -5.72 -3.55
C ASP A 444 -31.07 -5.74 -2.20
N ASN A 445 -32.37 -6.02 -2.23
CA ASN A 445 -33.17 -6.16 -1.00
C ASN A 445 -32.63 -7.26 -0.06
N ALA A 446 -32.10 -8.34 -0.61
CA ALA A 446 -31.53 -9.46 0.16
C ALA A 446 -30.29 -9.07 0.98
N THR A 447 -29.59 -8.01 0.62
CA THR A 447 -28.37 -7.53 1.30
C THR A 447 -28.58 -6.25 2.11
N ALA A 448 -29.81 -5.73 2.17
CA ALA A 448 -30.11 -4.44 2.82
C ALA A 448 -29.68 -4.40 4.30
N THR A 449 -29.90 -5.46 5.05
CA THR A 449 -29.49 -5.56 6.46
C THR A 449 -27.97 -5.56 6.61
N THR A 450 -27.26 -6.32 5.79
CA THR A 450 -25.78 -6.36 5.78
C THR A 450 -25.21 -4.99 5.42
N ARG A 451 -25.75 -4.35 4.38
CA ARG A 451 -25.34 -3.01 3.98
C ARG A 451 -25.51 -2.00 5.12
N ALA A 452 -26.70 -1.97 5.76
CA ALA A 452 -26.98 -1.04 6.85
C ALA A 452 -26.02 -1.26 8.04
N ALA A 453 -25.81 -2.51 8.45
CA ALA A 453 -24.91 -2.82 9.56
C ALA A 453 -23.45 -2.41 9.28
N LEU A 454 -22.96 -2.60 8.05
CA LEU A 454 -21.60 -2.19 7.65
C LEU A 454 -21.47 -0.67 7.57
N GLN A 455 -22.49 0.03 7.05
CA GLN A 455 -22.56 1.49 7.01
C GLN A 455 -22.52 2.09 8.42
N ASP A 456 -23.36 1.58 9.33
CA ASP A 456 -23.41 2.04 10.72
C ASP A 456 -22.06 1.84 11.42
N ARG A 457 -21.47 0.66 11.25
CA ARG A 457 -20.14 0.37 11.80
C ARG A 457 -19.08 1.30 11.22
N LEU A 458 -19.03 1.48 9.91
CA LEU A 458 -18.10 2.38 9.25
C LEU A 458 -18.22 3.80 9.81
N PHE A 459 -19.42 4.35 9.84
CA PHE A 459 -19.62 5.75 10.27
C PHE A 459 -19.37 5.94 11.77
N ALA A 460 -19.68 4.94 12.60
CA ALA A 460 -19.33 4.98 14.02
C ALA A 460 -17.81 5.06 14.24
N GLU A 461 -17.04 4.23 13.52
CA GLU A 461 -15.58 4.24 13.60
C GLU A 461 -14.96 5.54 13.06
N LEU A 462 -15.48 6.06 11.95
CA LEU A 462 -15.00 7.33 11.37
C LEU A 462 -15.25 8.51 12.32
N ARG A 463 -16.44 8.58 12.97
CA ARG A 463 -16.72 9.60 14.01
C ARG A 463 -15.77 9.46 15.19
N ARG A 464 -15.56 8.25 15.68
CA ARG A 464 -14.62 7.97 16.77
C ARG A 464 -13.19 8.42 16.45
N GLN A 465 -12.79 8.34 15.17
CA GLN A 465 -11.48 8.74 14.70
C GLN A 465 -11.39 10.21 14.29
N GLY A 466 -12.47 10.97 14.40
CA GLY A 466 -12.50 12.40 14.08
C GLY A 466 -12.38 12.69 12.58
N ASP A 467 -12.95 11.82 11.71
CA ASP A 467 -12.97 12.10 10.27
C ASP A 467 -13.73 13.40 9.98
N PRO A 468 -13.12 14.41 9.34
CA PRO A 468 -13.76 15.68 9.03
C PRO A 468 -15.05 15.53 8.20
N ARG A 469 -15.15 14.48 7.37
CA ARG A 469 -16.38 14.23 6.57
C ARG A 469 -17.59 13.88 7.43
N MET A 470 -17.37 13.26 8.59
CA MET A 470 -18.46 12.96 9.52
C MET A 470 -19.00 14.20 10.24
N ALA A 471 -18.28 15.30 10.21
CA ALA A 471 -18.67 16.61 10.73
C ALA A 471 -19.09 17.61 9.65
N GLY A 472 -19.25 17.18 8.39
CA GLY A 472 -19.57 18.07 7.26
C GLY A 472 -18.42 18.97 6.80
N GLN A 473 -17.18 18.67 7.22
CA GLN A 473 -15.98 19.47 6.94
C GLN A 473 -15.05 18.82 5.90
N GLY A 474 -15.56 17.87 5.11
CA GLY A 474 -14.75 17.10 4.16
C GLY A 474 -14.10 17.90 3.04
N ASP A 475 -14.64 19.07 2.70
CA ASP A 475 -14.08 19.96 1.67
C ASP A 475 -12.66 20.46 1.99
N VAL A 476 -12.21 20.32 3.22
CA VAL A 476 -10.86 20.71 3.62
C VAL A 476 -9.79 19.96 2.81
N PHE A 477 -10.05 18.71 2.42
CA PHE A 477 -9.10 17.90 1.68
C PHE A 477 -8.87 18.42 0.25
N ASP A 478 -9.87 19.02 -0.40
CA ASP A 478 -9.72 19.63 -1.72
C ASP A 478 -8.96 20.98 -1.65
N LYS A 479 -8.92 21.62 -0.48
CA LYS A 479 -8.25 22.92 -0.26
C LYS A 479 -6.77 22.81 0.08
N TYR A 480 -6.30 21.63 0.47
CA TYR A 480 -4.88 21.45 0.78
C TYR A 480 -3.99 21.63 -0.44
N PRO A 481 -2.83 22.30 -0.32
CA PRO A 481 -1.96 22.54 -1.46
C PRO A 481 -1.38 21.24 -2.01
N HIS A 482 -1.09 21.23 -3.31
CA HIS A 482 -0.37 20.17 -3.99
C HIS A 482 1.11 20.55 -4.11
N ALA A 483 2.03 19.69 -3.67
CA ALA A 483 3.45 20.04 -3.61
C ALA A 483 4.13 20.14 -4.99
N ASN A 484 3.56 19.53 -6.04
CA ASN A 484 3.97 19.75 -7.42
C ASN A 484 3.05 20.81 -8.07
N THR A 485 3.47 22.07 -8.00
CA THR A 485 2.71 23.20 -8.53
C THR A 485 2.56 23.17 -10.06
N GLY A 486 3.43 22.46 -10.79
CA GLY A 486 3.32 22.27 -12.24
C GLY A 486 2.08 21.49 -12.66
N HIS A 487 1.56 20.63 -11.80
CA HIS A 487 0.36 19.84 -12.06
C HIS A 487 -0.94 20.59 -11.73
N VAL A 488 -0.90 21.62 -10.89
CA VAL A 488 -2.11 22.38 -10.46
C VAL A 488 -2.85 22.96 -11.65
N GLY A 489 -4.18 22.84 -11.65
CA GLY A 489 -5.04 23.25 -12.75
C GLY A 489 -4.86 22.40 -14.01
N PHE A 490 -4.56 21.11 -13.84
CA PHE A 490 -4.30 20.21 -14.97
C PHE A 490 -5.49 20.14 -15.96
N TYR A 491 -6.70 19.98 -15.43
CA TYR A 491 -7.91 19.88 -16.26
C TYR A 491 -8.17 21.17 -17.05
N GLU A 492 -8.02 22.32 -16.42
CA GLU A 492 -8.20 23.62 -17.05
C GLU A 492 -7.14 23.89 -18.13
N LYS A 493 -5.90 23.48 -17.89
CA LYS A 493 -4.81 23.52 -18.90
C LYS A 493 -5.15 22.63 -20.09
N TYR A 494 -5.63 21.41 -19.84
CA TYR A 494 -6.08 20.49 -20.88
C TYR A 494 -7.19 21.12 -21.74
N LEU A 495 -8.22 21.74 -21.12
CA LEU A 495 -9.30 22.39 -21.86
C LEU A 495 -8.84 23.55 -22.75
N ARG A 496 -7.76 24.23 -22.38
CA ARG A 496 -7.13 25.27 -23.23
C ARG A 496 -6.23 24.71 -24.33
N GLY A 497 -6.15 23.38 -24.46
CA GLY A 497 -5.29 22.71 -25.44
C GLY A 497 -3.81 22.65 -25.04
N GLU A 498 -3.48 23.03 -23.79
CA GLU A 498 -2.14 22.83 -23.25
C GLU A 498 -1.92 21.33 -23.00
N ARG A 499 -0.66 20.90 -23.07
CA ARG A 499 -0.26 19.52 -22.70
C ARG A 499 0.68 19.57 -21.50
N PRO A 500 0.17 19.72 -20.29
CA PRO A 500 1.02 19.72 -19.11
C PRO A 500 1.70 18.35 -18.99
N ARG A 501 3.00 18.38 -18.78
CA ARG A 501 3.76 17.16 -18.54
C ARG A 501 3.49 16.67 -17.13
N THR A 502 2.88 15.50 -17.03
CA THR A 502 2.82 14.72 -15.81
C THR A 502 3.60 13.44 -16.06
N GLY A 503 4.28 12.91 -15.05
CA GLY A 503 4.85 11.58 -15.15
C GLY A 503 3.73 10.53 -15.35
N TRP A 504 4.06 9.42 -16.03
CA TRP A 504 3.22 8.22 -16.07
C TRP A 504 1.92 8.34 -16.88
N ILE A 505 1.90 9.18 -17.91
CA ILE A 505 0.85 9.23 -18.92
C ILE A 505 1.45 8.81 -20.27
N ASN A 506 0.77 7.90 -20.99
CA ASN A 506 1.07 7.65 -22.38
C ASN A 506 0.39 8.71 -23.24
N ASP A 507 1.08 9.27 -24.24
CA ASP A 507 0.50 10.28 -25.15
C ASP A 507 -0.78 9.79 -25.85
N SER A 508 -0.88 8.49 -26.12
CA SER A 508 -2.06 7.85 -26.69
C SER A 508 -3.30 7.88 -25.77
N ASP A 509 -3.10 8.07 -24.46
CA ASP A 509 -4.19 8.12 -23.48
C ASP A 509 -4.93 9.44 -23.51
N ILE A 510 -4.32 10.50 -24.05
CA ILE A 510 -4.85 11.86 -24.08
C ILE A 510 -5.75 12.04 -25.29
N GLU A 511 -7.00 12.47 -25.07
CA GLU A 511 -7.89 12.88 -26.15
C GLU A 511 -7.60 14.32 -26.56
N LYS A 512 -7.93 14.65 -27.82
CA LYS A 512 -7.88 16.05 -28.24
C LYS A 512 -8.93 16.84 -27.47
N ALA A 513 -8.54 17.93 -26.83
CA ALA A 513 -9.48 18.81 -26.14
C ALA A 513 -10.59 19.26 -27.12
N PRO A 514 -11.88 19.26 -26.71
CA PRO A 514 -12.95 19.74 -27.54
C PRO A 514 -12.71 21.22 -27.88
N PRO A 515 -12.85 21.62 -29.15
CA PRO A 515 -12.74 23.03 -29.50
C PRO A 515 -13.87 23.84 -28.80
N GLY A 516 -13.50 24.86 -28.01
CA GLY A 516 -14.42 25.88 -27.51
C GLY A 516 -15.07 25.65 -26.15
N LYS A 517 -14.70 24.69 -25.36
CA LYS A 517 -15.05 24.63 -23.92
C LYS A 517 -14.03 25.42 -23.11
N THR A 518 -14.21 26.74 -23.07
CA THR A 518 -13.61 27.57 -22.00
C THR A 518 -14.35 27.26 -20.70
N PRO A 519 -13.66 27.14 -19.55
CA PRO A 519 -14.30 26.83 -18.28
C PRO A 519 -15.34 27.83 -17.84
#